data_4cead9aa3ad96f96f5797ec24046ed51
#
_entry.id   4cead9aa3ad96f96f5797ec24046ed51
#
_cell.length_a   1.000
_cell.length_b   1.000
_cell.length_c   1.000
_cell.angle_alpha   90.00
_cell.angle_beta   90.00
_cell.angle_gamma   90.00
#
_symmetry.space_group_name_H-M   'P 1'
#
loop_
_entity.id
_entity.type
_entity.pdbx_description
1 polymer ?
#
loop_
_entity_poly.entity_id
_entity_poly.type
_entity_poly.pdbx_seq_one_letter_code
_entity_poly.pdbx_strand_id
1 'polypeptide(L)'
;MTNKDDIRQKLKGSPKLKQRIDYIIMNQRDARPRWYVRLLAPLYQHRGHGSKIYHSVRMDTPPYRRFWLGRRSVVESYCCINNAVGDVTIGDYTRIGIHCTLIGPVCIGNHVNLAQGITVTALNHNFEDSSKRIDEQGVSTKPVVIGDDVWIGTNAVVLPGVTIGSHVVVAAGAVVTKDVPDNMVVAGTPAKVIREINQKTAHIN
;
A
#
# COMPACT_ATOMS: atom_id res chain seq x y z
N MET A 1 -8.17 6.92 -23.34
CA MET A 1 -7.56 5.71 -22.67
C MET A 1 -6.22 5.48 -23.31
N THR A 2 -5.15 5.43 -22.52
CA THR A 2 -3.80 5.22 -23.06
C THR A 2 -3.60 3.74 -23.40
N ASN A 3 -2.74 3.43 -24.39
CA ASN A 3 -2.36 2.06 -24.78
C ASN A 3 -1.95 1.16 -23.57
N LYS A 4 -1.46 1.79 -22.49
CA LYS A 4 -1.07 1.10 -21.24
C LYS A 4 -2.26 0.56 -20.43
N ASP A 5 -3.38 1.25 -20.41
CA ASP A 5 -4.56 0.82 -19.66
C ASP A 5 -5.28 -0.34 -20.37
N ASP A 6 -5.24 -0.35 -21.70
CA ASP A 6 -5.74 -1.46 -22.51
C ASP A 6 -4.93 -2.76 -22.30
N ILE A 7 -3.59 -2.66 -22.24
CA ILE A 7 -2.71 -3.80 -21.92
C ILE A 7 -2.99 -4.33 -20.51
N ARG A 8 -3.15 -3.45 -19.52
CA ARG A 8 -3.49 -3.83 -18.13
C ARG A 8 -4.83 -4.56 -18.05
N GLN A 9 -5.82 -4.11 -18.82
CA GLN A 9 -7.14 -4.71 -18.85
C GLN A 9 -7.12 -6.10 -19.50
N LYS A 10 -6.39 -6.27 -20.61
CA LYS A 10 -6.16 -7.58 -21.26
C LYS A 10 -5.47 -8.58 -20.35
N LEU A 11 -4.50 -8.15 -19.55
CA LEU A 11 -3.81 -9.00 -18.57
C LEU A 11 -4.71 -9.43 -17.41
N LYS A 12 -5.61 -8.55 -16.96
CA LYS A 12 -6.61 -8.91 -15.95
C LYS A 12 -7.58 -9.98 -16.44
N GLY A 13 -7.91 -9.98 -17.73
CA GLY A 13 -8.85 -10.91 -18.35
C GLY A 13 -8.23 -12.28 -18.77
N SER A 14 -6.91 -12.44 -18.73
CA SER A 14 -6.25 -13.67 -19.20
C SER A 14 -5.19 -14.20 -18.21
N PRO A 15 -5.57 -15.10 -17.28
CA PRO A 15 -4.65 -15.67 -16.29
C PRO A 15 -3.42 -16.37 -16.91
N LYS A 16 -3.61 -17.09 -18.02
CA LYS A 16 -2.50 -17.77 -18.75
C LYS A 16 -1.51 -16.78 -19.33
N LEU A 17 -1.99 -15.67 -19.90
CA LEU A 17 -1.13 -14.63 -20.43
C LEU A 17 -0.36 -13.93 -19.30
N LYS A 18 -1.03 -13.62 -18.19
CA LYS A 18 -0.40 -13.07 -17.01
C LYS A 18 0.73 -13.97 -16.50
N GLN A 19 0.48 -15.27 -16.35
CA GLN A 19 1.47 -16.25 -15.88
C GLN A 19 2.71 -16.30 -16.79
N ARG A 20 2.54 -16.25 -18.12
CA ARG A 20 3.66 -16.20 -19.07
C ARG A 20 4.49 -14.92 -18.91
N ILE A 21 3.81 -13.78 -18.78
CA ILE A 21 4.47 -12.50 -18.56
C ILE A 21 5.20 -12.50 -17.22
N ASP A 22 4.58 -12.96 -16.15
CA ASP A 22 5.21 -13.07 -14.84
C ASP A 22 6.48 -13.94 -14.89
N TYR A 23 6.47 -15.04 -15.64
CA TYR A 23 7.65 -15.87 -15.82
C TYR A 23 8.83 -15.12 -16.44
N ILE A 24 8.54 -14.21 -17.38
CA ILE A 24 9.57 -13.41 -18.08
C ILE A 24 10.07 -12.26 -17.20
N ILE A 25 9.15 -11.52 -16.56
CA ILE A 25 9.50 -10.25 -15.91
C ILE A 25 9.77 -10.36 -14.41
N MET A 26 9.27 -11.42 -13.75
CA MET A 26 9.44 -11.63 -12.33
C MET A 26 10.49 -12.70 -12.03
N ASN A 27 11.19 -12.53 -10.92
CA ASN A 27 12.01 -13.60 -10.36
C ASN A 27 11.05 -14.59 -9.66
N GLN A 28 11.11 -15.86 -10.05
CA GLN A 28 10.19 -16.90 -9.54
C GLN A 28 10.44 -17.27 -8.06
N ARG A 29 11.63 -16.95 -7.52
CA ARG A 29 11.99 -17.28 -6.13
C ARG A 29 11.55 -16.22 -5.11
N ASP A 30 11.70 -14.94 -5.47
CA ASP A 30 11.50 -13.81 -4.55
C ASP A 30 10.35 -12.88 -4.96
N ALA A 31 9.54 -13.28 -5.95
CA ALA A 31 8.41 -12.49 -6.47
C ALA A 31 8.77 -11.03 -6.78
N ARG A 32 10.02 -10.77 -7.16
CA ARG A 32 10.60 -9.46 -7.44
C ARG A 32 10.79 -9.27 -8.94
N PRO A 33 10.54 -8.08 -9.49
CA PRO A 33 10.87 -7.81 -10.89
C PRO A 33 12.37 -8.05 -11.17
N ARG A 34 12.68 -8.70 -12.29
CA ARG A 34 14.06 -8.95 -12.73
C ARG A 34 14.81 -7.63 -12.90
N TRP A 35 16.14 -7.66 -12.80
CA TRP A 35 16.97 -6.44 -12.79
C TRP A 35 16.74 -5.54 -14.01
N TYR A 36 16.58 -6.11 -15.21
CA TYR A 36 16.33 -5.33 -16.45
C TYR A 36 14.95 -4.66 -16.44
N VAL A 37 13.93 -5.29 -15.83
CA VAL A 37 12.61 -4.65 -15.64
C VAL A 37 12.72 -3.46 -14.68
N ARG A 38 13.54 -3.59 -13.63
CA ARG A 38 13.76 -2.53 -12.65
C ARG A 38 14.51 -1.32 -13.26
N LEU A 39 15.41 -1.55 -14.23
CA LEU A 39 16.05 -0.45 -14.97
C LEU A 39 15.03 0.38 -15.77
N LEU A 40 13.95 -0.25 -16.23
CA LEU A 40 12.87 0.41 -16.96
C LEU A 40 11.81 1.06 -16.04
N ALA A 41 11.99 1.01 -14.73
CA ALA A 41 11.03 1.56 -13.75
C ALA A 41 10.61 3.02 -14.03
N PRO A 42 11.49 3.94 -14.43
CA PRO A 42 11.11 5.32 -14.76
C PRO A 42 10.08 5.43 -15.91
N LEU A 43 9.97 4.42 -16.77
CA LEU A 43 9.04 4.42 -17.91
C LEU A 43 7.60 4.04 -17.52
N TYR A 44 7.41 3.32 -16.41
CA TYR A 44 6.10 2.79 -16.02
C TYR A 44 5.65 3.17 -14.61
N GLN A 45 6.54 3.63 -13.75
CA GLN A 45 6.19 4.22 -12.46
C GLN A 45 5.91 5.70 -12.64
N HIS A 46 4.89 6.21 -11.95
CA HIS A 46 4.68 7.65 -11.86
C HIS A 46 5.33 8.18 -10.59
N ARG A 47 6.13 9.24 -10.75
CA ARG A 47 6.73 9.97 -9.62
C ARG A 47 6.47 11.46 -9.82
N GLY A 48 5.69 12.05 -8.92
CA GLY A 48 5.36 13.47 -8.93
C GLY A 48 6.57 14.35 -8.70
N HIS A 49 6.49 15.60 -9.12
CA HIS A 49 7.57 16.57 -8.96
C HIS A 49 8.01 16.71 -7.50
N GLY A 50 9.31 16.70 -7.24
CA GLY A 50 9.89 16.79 -5.89
C GLY A 50 9.66 15.57 -5.01
N SER A 51 9.08 14.48 -5.52
CA SER A 51 8.97 13.23 -4.77
C SER A 51 10.31 12.51 -4.68
N LYS A 52 10.48 11.70 -3.61
CA LYS A 52 11.71 10.97 -3.35
C LYS A 52 11.45 9.53 -2.91
N ILE A 53 12.16 8.59 -3.51
CA ILE A 53 12.25 7.20 -3.05
C ILE A 53 13.71 6.93 -2.72
N TYR A 54 13.99 6.53 -1.48
CA TYR A 54 15.36 6.22 -1.08
C TYR A 54 15.87 4.96 -1.75
N HIS A 55 17.16 4.86 -2.02
CA HIS A 55 17.77 3.76 -2.79
C HIS A 55 17.62 2.38 -2.13
N SER A 56 17.51 2.34 -0.80
CA SER A 56 17.33 1.11 -0.02
C SER A 56 15.88 0.59 0.00
N VAL A 57 14.94 1.29 -0.65
CA VAL A 57 13.55 0.84 -0.76
C VAL A 57 13.46 -0.37 -1.70
N ARG A 58 12.83 -1.43 -1.21
CA ARG A 58 12.51 -2.58 -2.05
C ARG A 58 11.26 -2.29 -2.87
N MET A 59 11.42 -2.21 -4.20
CA MET A 59 10.34 -1.94 -5.15
C MET A 59 9.98 -3.22 -5.91
N ASP A 60 8.96 -3.94 -5.43
CA ASP A 60 8.39 -5.12 -6.09
C ASP A 60 7.20 -4.68 -6.97
N THR A 61 7.50 -3.85 -7.97
CA THR A 61 6.51 -3.11 -8.77
C THR A 61 6.59 -3.50 -10.25
N PRO A 62 5.92 -4.60 -10.66
CA PRO A 62 5.83 -4.99 -12.06
C PRO A 62 5.06 -3.96 -12.91
N PRO A 63 5.37 -3.83 -14.23
CA PRO A 63 4.85 -2.76 -15.10
C PRO A 63 3.36 -2.87 -15.41
N TYR A 64 2.74 -4.03 -15.24
CA TYR A 64 1.31 -4.25 -15.51
C TYR A 64 0.39 -3.77 -14.38
N ARG A 65 0.97 -3.33 -13.24
CA ARG A 65 0.25 -2.68 -12.14
C ARG A 65 0.68 -1.22 -12.01
N ARG A 66 -0.23 -0.40 -11.52
CA ARG A 66 0.07 1.01 -11.30
C ARG A 66 0.86 1.17 -10.01
N PHE A 67 1.97 1.91 -10.09
CA PHE A 67 2.59 2.57 -8.95
C PHE A 67 2.55 4.07 -9.20
N TRP A 68 1.99 4.79 -8.24
CA TRP A 68 1.87 6.25 -8.28
C TRP A 68 2.37 6.84 -6.97
N LEU A 69 3.32 7.77 -7.06
CA LEU A 69 3.79 8.59 -5.94
C LEU A 69 3.53 10.05 -6.27
N GLY A 70 2.77 10.73 -5.44
CA GLY A 70 2.38 12.14 -5.61
C GLY A 70 3.53 13.13 -5.44
N ARG A 71 3.23 14.40 -5.66
CA ARG A 71 4.21 15.50 -5.55
C ARG A 71 4.72 15.63 -4.12
N ARG A 72 6.03 15.91 -3.98
CA ARG A 72 6.71 16.13 -2.68
C ARG A 72 6.48 15.02 -1.66
N SER A 73 6.09 13.84 -2.12
CA SER A 73 5.91 12.66 -1.26
C SER A 73 7.21 11.88 -1.16
N VAL A 74 7.42 11.20 -0.04
CA VAL A 74 8.67 10.53 0.28
C VAL A 74 8.41 9.10 0.73
N VAL A 75 9.18 8.16 0.17
CA VAL A 75 9.28 6.78 0.68
C VAL A 75 10.69 6.60 1.25
N GLU A 76 10.77 6.42 2.56
CA GLU A 76 12.04 6.34 3.28
C GLU A 76 12.72 4.97 3.16
N SER A 77 13.92 4.89 3.73
CA SER A 77 14.79 3.73 3.64
C SER A 77 14.15 2.44 4.15
N TYR A 78 14.56 1.33 3.56
CA TYR A 78 14.20 -0.03 3.94
C TYR A 78 12.69 -0.34 3.90
N CYS A 79 11.89 0.51 3.24
CA CYS A 79 10.50 0.19 2.96
C CYS A 79 10.39 -0.91 1.89
N CYS A 80 9.26 -1.63 1.91
CA CYS A 80 8.87 -2.57 0.87
C CYS A 80 7.56 -2.09 0.23
N ILE A 81 7.61 -1.79 -1.08
CA ILE A 81 6.44 -1.45 -1.87
C ILE A 81 6.17 -2.57 -2.86
N ASN A 82 5.06 -3.27 -2.68
CA ASN A 82 4.67 -4.40 -3.52
C ASN A 82 3.30 -4.15 -4.15
N ASN A 83 3.27 -3.96 -5.48
CA ASN A 83 2.03 -3.83 -6.25
C ASN A 83 1.73 -5.06 -7.12
N ALA A 84 2.42 -6.19 -6.93
CA ALA A 84 2.26 -7.38 -7.78
C ALA A 84 0.82 -7.94 -7.78
N VAL A 85 0.12 -7.80 -6.65
CA VAL A 85 -1.26 -8.28 -6.47
C VAL A 85 -2.32 -7.17 -6.63
N GLY A 86 -1.91 -5.90 -6.62
CA GLY A 86 -2.82 -4.76 -6.79
C GLY A 86 -2.08 -3.43 -6.84
N ASP A 87 -2.72 -2.42 -7.41
CA ASP A 87 -2.13 -1.09 -7.59
C ASP A 87 -1.76 -0.45 -6.23
N VAL A 88 -0.69 0.35 -6.21
CA VAL A 88 -0.31 1.18 -5.06
C VAL A 88 -0.27 2.64 -5.50
N THR A 89 -1.10 3.45 -4.87
CA THR A 89 -1.16 4.89 -5.12
C THR A 89 -0.95 5.65 -3.82
N ILE A 90 -0.08 6.64 -3.85
CA ILE A 90 0.27 7.51 -2.73
C ILE A 90 0.07 8.94 -3.20
N GLY A 91 -0.71 9.71 -2.48
CA GLY A 91 -1.05 11.11 -2.79
C GLY A 91 0.11 12.07 -2.62
N ASP A 92 -0.21 13.36 -2.70
CA ASP A 92 0.75 14.46 -2.59
C ASP A 92 1.14 14.73 -1.12
N TYR A 93 2.37 15.21 -0.88
CA TYR A 93 2.87 15.61 0.43
C TYR A 93 2.78 14.50 1.50
N THR A 94 2.80 13.25 1.08
CA THR A 94 2.66 12.06 1.93
C THR A 94 4.02 11.46 2.24
N ARG A 95 4.22 11.07 3.49
CA ARG A 95 5.47 10.46 3.96
C ARG A 95 5.24 9.02 4.38
N ILE A 96 6.03 8.11 3.82
CA ILE A 96 6.11 6.71 4.24
C ILE A 96 7.42 6.56 5.01
N GLY A 97 7.32 6.40 6.32
CA GLY A 97 8.47 6.30 7.22
C GLY A 97 9.28 5.03 7.02
N ILE A 98 10.45 4.99 7.64
CA ILE A 98 11.42 3.89 7.49
C ILE A 98 10.81 2.52 7.87
N HIS A 99 11.22 1.46 7.17
CA HIS A 99 10.79 0.07 7.40
C HIS A 99 9.28 -0.19 7.20
N CYS A 100 8.53 0.69 6.54
CA CYS A 100 7.13 0.41 6.22
C CYS A 100 6.98 -0.60 5.09
N THR A 101 5.90 -1.38 5.14
CA THR A 101 5.53 -2.35 4.10
C THR A 101 4.15 -2.01 3.55
N LEU A 102 4.05 -1.78 2.23
CA LEU A 102 2.79 -1.57 1.51
C LEU A 102 2.57 -2.70 0.51
N ILE A 103 1.51 -3.49 0.68
CA ILE A 103 1.13 -4.58 -0.25
C ILE A 103 -0.23 -4.25 -0.85
N GLY A 104 -0.25 -3.93 -2.14
CA GLY A 104 -1.46 -3.50 -2.86
C GLY A 104 -2.56 -4.57 -2.99
N PRO A 105 -3.79 -4.14 -3.34
CA PRO A 105 -4.18 -2.78 -3.73
C PRO A 105 -4.31 -1.81 -2.55
N VAL A 106 -3.53 -0.72 -2.57
CA VAL A 106 -3.51 0.30 -1.51
C VAL A 106 -3.62 1.68 -2.13
N CYS A 107 -4.54 2.50 -1.59
CA CYS A 107 -4.69 3.90 -1.93
C CYS A 107 -4.46 4.75 -0.68
N ILE A 108 -3.46 5.62 -0.70
CA ILE A 108 -3.13 6.55 0.37
C ILE A 108 -3.34 7.97 -0.16
N GLY A 109 -4.07 8.78 0.59
CA GLY A 109 -4.40 10.16 0.27
C GLY A 109 -3.22 11.13 0.40
N ASN A 110 -3.57 12.40 0.48
CA ASN A 110 -2.62 13.51 0.57
C ASN A 110 -2.32 13.85 2.04
N HIS A 111 -1.14 14.44 2.29
CA HIS A 111 -0.74 14.90 3.64
C HIS A 111 -0.75 13.78 4.69
N VAL A 112 -0.60 12.52 4.26
CA VAL A 112 -0.56 11.36 5.17
C VAL A 112 0.84 11.18 5.71
N ASN A 113 0.94 10.91 7.02
CA ASN A 113 2.21 10.59 7.67
C ASN A 113 2.17 9.19 8.27
N LEU A 114 2.83 8.25 7.62
CA LEU A 114 3.11 6.94 8.18
C LEU A 114 4.43 7.01 8.96
N ALA A 115 4.38 6.73 10.27
CA ALA A 115 5.59 6.63 11.09
C ALA A 115 6.42 5.39 10.68
N GLN A 116 7.25 4.86 11.57
CA GLN A 116 8.17 3.76 11.26
C GLN A 116 7.50 2.38 11.43
N GLY A 117 7.94 1.39 10.62
CA GLY A 117 7.58 -0.02 10.82
C GLY A 117 6.11 -0.36 10.56
N ILE A 118 5.37 0.49 9.86
CA ILE A 118 3.96 0.27 9.60
C ILE A 118 3.77 -0.77 8.49
N THR A 119 2.81 -1.67 8.68
CA THR A 119 2.37 -2.60 7.64
C THR A 119 0.96 -2.26 7.18
N VAL A 120 0.80 -1.97 5.88
CA VAL A 120 -0.49 -1.85 5.19
C VAL A 120 -0.57 -2.98 4.18
N THR A 121 -1.43 -3.94 4.42
CA THR A 121 -1.58 -5.09 3.51
C THR A 121 -3.01 -5.22 3.03
N ALA A 122 -3.16 -5.41 1.72
CA ALA A 122 -4.45 -5.72 1.09
C ALA A 122 -4.56 -7.21 0.71
N LEU A 123 -3.57 -8.04 1.06
CA LEU A 123 -3.46 -9.44 0.68
C LEU A 123 -3.76 -10.35 1.88
N ASN A 124 -4.53 -11.41 1.64
CA ASN A 124 -4.66 -12.57 2.51
C ASN A 124 -4.33 -13.85 1.74
N HIS A 125 -3.76 -14.83 2.43
CA HIS A 125 -3.76 -16.22 1.96
C HIS A 125 -5.11 -16.86 2.21
N ASN A 126 -5.62 -17.64 1.25
CA ASN A 126 -6.80 -18.44 1.45
C ASN A 126 -6.46 -19.68 2.28
N PHE A 127 -7.29 -20.05 3.24
CA PHE A 127 -7.00 -21.14 4.20
C PHE A 127 -8.24 -21.94 4.62
N GLU A 128 -9.39 -21.67 4.03
CA GLU A 128 -10.67 -22.26 4.45
C GLU A 128 -10.80 -23.75 4.09
N ASP A 129 -10.07 -24.24 3.10
CA ASP A 129 -10.08 -25.63 2.68
C ASP A 129 -9.06 -26.43 3.51
N SER A 130 -9.53 -27.08 4.57
CA SER A 130 -8.68 -27.89 5.46
C SER A 130 -8.07 -29.15 4.79
N SER A 131 -8.52 -29.52 3.59
CA SER A 131 -7.97 -30.65 2.82
C SER A 131 -6.73 -30.28 2.03
N LYS A 132 -6.38 -28.99 1.93
CA LYS A 132 -5.24 -28.47 1.18
C LYS A 132 -4.29 -27.68 2.07
N ARG A 133 -3.02 -27.68 1.69
CA ARG A 133 -2.08 -26.76 2.31
C ARG A 133 -2.43 -25.30 1.99
N ILE A 134 -2.13 -24.37 2.91
CA ILE A 134 -2.44 -22.95 2.74
C ILE A 134 -1.76 -22.39 1.47
N ASP A 135 -0.53 -22.78 1.18
CA ASP A 135 0.22 -22.31 -0.01
C ASP A 135 -0.40 -22.80 -1.35
N GLU A 136 -1.23 -23.82 -1.33
CA GLU A 136 -1.94 -24.34 -2.52
C GLU A 136 -3.28 -23.63 -2.77
N GLN A 137 -3.82 -22.92 -1.78
CA GLN A 137 -5.15 -22.31 -1.88
C GLN A 137 -5.13 -20.91 -2.52
N GLY A 138 -3.93 -20.39 -2.81
CA GLY A 138 -3.76 -19.08 -3.44
C GLY A 138 -3.98 -17.90 -2.46
N VAL A 139 -4.23 -16.73 -3.05
CA VAL A 139 -4.39 -15.47 -2.31
C VAL A 139 -5.63 -14.72 -2.75
N SER A 140 -6.19 -13.93 -1.84
CA SER A 140 -7.25 -12.97 -2.11
C SER A 140 -6.81 -11.57 -1.72
N THR A 141 -7.42 -10.55 -2.32
CA THR A 141 -7.12 -9.15 -1.98
C THR A 141 -8.39 -8.37 -1.72
N LYS A 142 -8.34 -7.49 -0.71
CA LYS A 142 -9.37 -6.48 -0.44
C LYS A 142 -8.67 -5.13 -0.35
N PRO A 143 -9.08 -4.11 -1.16
CA PRO A 143 -8.42 -2.81 -1.17
C PRO A 143 -8.36 -2.18 0.21
N VAL A 144 -7.22 -1.55 0.52
CA VAL A 144 -7.08 -0.67 1.68
C VAL A 144 -7.08 0.77 1.19
N VAL A 145 -7.88 1.61 1.83
CA VAL A 145 -7.99 3.04 1.52
C VAL A 145 -7.65 3.84 2.77
N ILE A 146 -6.74 4.81 2.64
CA ILE A 146 -6.39 5.77 3.68
C ILE A 146 -6.68 7.15 3.13
N GLY A 147 -7.54 7.91 3.80
CA GLY A 147 -7.95 9.27 3.42
C GLY A 147 -6.82 10.29 3.55
N ASP A 148 -7.19 11.55 3.45
CA ASP A 148 -6.26 12.69 3.56
C ASP A 148 -5.99 13.04 5.03
N ASP A 149 -4.81 13.67 5.29
CA ASP A 149 -4.45 14.18 6.61
C ASP A 149 -4.55 13.12 7.72
N VAL A 150 -4.00 11.93 7.45
CA VAL A 150 -3.98 10.81 8.40
C VAL A 150 -2.58 10.65 8.99
N TRP A 151 -2.51 10.47 10.31
CA TRP A 151 -1.29 10.06 10.99
C TRP A 151 -1.41 8.64 11.53
N ILE A 152 -0.52 7.76 11.09
CA ILE A 152 -0.42 6.39 11.60
C ILE A 152 0.87 6.26 12.42
N GLY A 153 0.73 5.90 13.67
CA GLY A 153 1.81 5.72 14.64
C GLY A 153 2.65 4.46 14.37
N THR A 154 3.86 4.47 14.92
CA THR A 154 4.87 3.42 14.74
C THR A 154 4.32 2.00 14.99
N ASN A 155 4.74 1.04 14.15
CA ASN A 155 4.40 -0.38 14.25
C ASN A 155 2.90 -0.69 14.18
N ALA A 156 2.07 0.22 13.68
CA ALA A 156 0.65 -0.08 13.43
C ALA A 156 0.50 -1.00 12.21
N VAL A 157 -0.58 -1.75 12.20
CA VAL A 157 -0.95 -2.66 11.10
C VAL A 157 -2.34 -2.31 10.59
N VAL A 158 -2.51 -2.18 9.28
CA VAL A 158 -3.81 -1.99 8.62
C VAL A 158 -4.10 -3.24 7.78
N LEU A 159 -5.23 -3.91 8.09
CA LEU A 159 -5.61 -5.18 7.48
C LEU A 159 -6.38 -5.00 6.16
N PRO A 160 -6.48 -6.07 5.33
CA PRO A 160 -7.15 -6.04 4.04
C PRO A 160 -8.62 -5.61 4.14
N GLY A 161 -9.02 -4.71 3.26
CA GLY A 161 -10.40 -4.22 3.13
C GLY A 161 -10.74 -3.05 4.05
N VAL A 162 -9.80 -2.56 4.83
CA VAL A 162 -10.04 -1.43 5.75
C VAL A 162 -10.02 -0.11 4.98
N THR A 163 -10.99 0.75 5.30
CA THR A 163 -11.03 2.16 4.93
C THR A 163 -10.78 3.01 6.17
N ILE A 164 -9.71 3.82 6.14
CA ILE A 164 -9.45 4.87 7.15
C ILE A 164 -9.87 6.20 6.52
N GLY A 165 -10.79 6.89 7.16
CA GLY A 165 -11.27 8.21 6.74
C GLY A 165 -10.19 9.30 6.82
N SER A 166 -10.58 10.52 6.58
CA SER A 166 -9.68 11.68 6.64
C SER A 166 -9.57 12.24 8.05
N HIS A 167 -8.44 12.94 8.33
CA HIS A 167 -8.18 13.56 9.63
C HIS A 167 -8.24 12.55 10.77
N VAL A 168 -7.59 11.40 10.60
CA VAL A 168 -7.58 10.28 11.56
C VAL A 168 -6.19 10.11 12.16
N VAL A 169 -6.16 9.77 13.45
CA VAL A 169 -4.95 9.34 14.15
C VAL A 169 -5.08 7.87 14.53
N VAL A 170 -4.15 7.04 14.05
CA VAL A 170 -3.98 5.66 14.47
C VAL A 170 -2.81 5.60 15.45
N ALA A 171 -3.04 5.20 16.68
CA ALA A 171 -2.00 5.11 17.70
C ALA A 171 -0.93 4.05 17.35
N ALA A 172 0.27 4.21 17.90
CA ALA A 172 1.35 3.26 17.73
C ALA A 172 0.96 1.85 18.20
N GLY A 173 1.41 0.82 17.46
CA GLY A 173 1.12 -0.58 17.76
C GLY A 173 -0.33 -1.02 17.54
N ALA A 174 -1.20 -0.16 17.02
CA ALA A 174 -2.59 -0.52 16.78
C ALA A 174 -2.73 -1.50 15.59
N VAL A 175 -3.70 -2.41 15.66
CA VAL A 175 -4.09 -3.30 14.56
C VAL A 175 -5.48 -2.91 14.09
N VAL A 176 -5.56 -2.20 12.95
CA VAL A 176 -6.82 -1.71 12.37
C VAL A 176 -7.45 -2.83 11.56
N THR A 177 -8.57 -3.36 12.07
CA THR A 177 -9.29 -4.52 11.50
C THR A 177 -10.65 -4.16 10.92
N LYS A 178 -11.11 -2.91 11.13
CA LYS A 178 -12.40 -2.38 10.69
C LYS A 178 -12.23 -0.95 10.20
N ASP A 179 -13.19 -0.49 9.41
CA ASP A 179 -13.22 0.89 8.93
C ASP A 179 -13.21 1.89 10.07
N VAL A 180 -12.52 3.01 9.85
CA VAL A 180 -12.42 4.13 10.78
C VAL A 180 -13.04 5.35 10.12
N PRO A 181 -14.08 5.95 10.70
CA PRO A 181 -14.68 7.19 10.21
C PRO A 181 -13.69 8.37 10.25
N ASP A 182 -14.04 9.46 9.56
CA ASP A 182 -13.29 10.71 9.63
C ASP A 182 -13.19 11.26 11.06
N ASN A 183 -12.17 12.04 11.34
CA ASN A 183 -11.98 12.80 12.59
C ASN A 183 -11.85 11.92 13.85
N MET A 184 -11.33 10.70 13.73
CA MET A 184 -11.22 9.77 14.88
C MET A 184 -9.77 9.56 15.32
N VAL A 185 -9.62 9.29 16.62
CA VAL A 185 -8.42 8.68 17.20
C VAL A 185 -8.75 7.24 17.54
N VAL A 186 -7.95 6.30 17.00
CA VAL A 186 -8.11 4.86 17.26
C VAL A 186 -6.84 4.27 17.87
N ALA A 187 -6.98 3.27 18.74
CA ALA A 187 -5.87 2.57 19.39
C ALA A 187 -6.22 1.14 19.75
N GLY A 188 -5.20 0.32 19.97
CA GLY A 188 -5.31 -1.05 20.49
C GLY A 188 -5.27 -2.15 19.46
N THR A 189 -5.37 -3.40 19.92
CA THR A 189 -5.33 -4.63 19.12
C THR A 189 -6.48 -5.54 19.58
N PRO A 190 -7.61 -5.58 18.82
CA PRO A 190 -7.92 -4.78 17.64
C PRO A 190 -8.15 -3.29 17.96
N ALA A 191 -7.88 -2.41 17.00
CA ALA A 191 -8.09 -0.97 17.17
C ALA A 191 -9.56 -0.63 17.40
N LYS A 192 -9.79 0.27 18.35
CA LYS A 192 -11.11 0.82 18.69
C LYS A 192 -11.03 2.34 18.72
N VAL A 193 -12.15 3.00 18.45
CA VAL A 193 -12.26 4.45 18.61
C VAL A 193 -12.05 4.81 20.07
N ILE A 194 -11.11 5.70 20.33
CA ILE A 194 -10.81 6.26 21.67
C ILE A 194 -11.56 7.55 21.88
N ARG A 195 -11.56 8.42 20.85
CA ARG A 195 -12.25 9.71 20.85
C ARG A 195 -12.36 10.29 19.45
N GLU A 196 -13.22 11.26 19.32
CA GLU A 196 -13.27 12.15 18.15
C GLU A 196 -12.24 13.28 18.29
N ILE A 197 -11.68 13.73 17.16
CA ILE A 197 -10.81 14.91 17.10
C ILE A 197 -11.71 16.14 17.06
N ASN A 198 -11.83 16.85 18.18
CA ASN A 198 -12.63 18.08 18.24
C ASN A 198 -11.92 19.24 17.56
N GLN A 199 -12.57 19.88 16.59
CA GLN A 199 -12.07 21.08 15.91
C GLN A 199 -11.97 22.33 16.81
N LYS A 200 -12.41 22.26 18.08
CA LYS A 200 -12.51 23.41 18.99
C LYS A 200 -11.36 23.62 19.96
N THR A 201 -10.24 22.92 19.83
CA THR A 201 -9.06 23.18 20.70
C THR A 201 -7.92 23.89 19.95
N ALA A 202 -8.24 24.87 19.14
CA ALA A 202 -7.26 25.82 18.59
C ALA A 202 -7.15 27.07 19.50
N HIS A 203 -7.04 26.88 20.81
CA HIS A 203 -6.62 27.92 21.76
C HIS A 203 -5.73 27.25 22.79
N ILE A 204 -4.44 27.20 22.48
CA ILE A 204 -3.42 27.14 23.55
C ILE A 204 -2.34 28.11 23.14
N ASN A 205 -2.20 29.09 23.98
CA ASN A 205 -1.26 30.20 24.09
C ASN A 205 0.19 29.87 23.67
#